data_dc983ab56e0edc216af2dc0f7eedff5e
#
_entry.id   dc983ab56e0edc216af2dc0f7eedff5e
#
_cell.length_a   1.000
_cell.length_b   1.000
_cell.length_c   1.000
_cell.angle_alpha   90.00
_cell.angle_beta   90.00
_cell.angle_gamma   90.00
#
_symmetry.space_group_name_H-M   'P 1'
#
loop_
_entity.id
_entity.type
_entity.pdbx_description
1 polymer ?
#
loop_
_entity_poly.entity_id
_entity_poly.type
_entity_poly.pdbx_seq_one_letter_code
_entity_poly.pdbx_strand_id
1 'polypeptide(L)'
;MKRILIYITFSVITVVAAGQKPEYYLMKGKALIESGKPGDAAALMTEALKEKQDATFYLLRAEAFLAKGDYSSAIDDFNSANKLIPSSGEYGLARIYAIRNDAPTAVYHLELSMRSAFRKSEKEILTDPSFSLLENRPEWRQFWKKEWYTTPEKSMAEIEYNISTGNLAEAGNIFRTLSSAYPEDVNTAYSSALVSVSESKYSDAVKMLAQTLAEFPDNEKCLRLLASAQEASGNPAGASLSYTRLIELNVPDPELLIRRAGCYSKTGETEKAVDDIETYLGFYPESKKALSLAGKAASASGDNIRALSYFSENVRLHPNDPECFIDRANSYFMSRSWEWAARDYGMSLDLQPGNSEAWLNKGISLVNLGKTEDACFNFRKAFNLGNRNSTEYLSRYCIK
;
A
#
# COMPACT_ATOMS: atom_id res chain seq x y z
N MET A 1 -23.51 27.96 -35.86
CA MET A 1 -23.78 26.91 -34.85
C MET A 1 -22.75 27.03 -33.76
N LYS A 2 -23.13 27.60 -32.62
CA LYS A 2 -22.23 27.77 -31.45
C LYS A 2 -22.12 26.42 -30.72
N ARG A 3 -20.90 25.88 -30.64
CA ARG A 3 -20.60 24.71 -29.80
C ARG A 3 -20.58 25.17 -28.34
N ILE A 4 -21.52 24.71 -27.56
CA ILE A 4 -21.55 24.88 -26.11
C ILE A 4 -20.61 23.78 -25.55
N LEU A 5 -19.43 24.19 -25.07
CA LEU A 5 -18.56 23.35 -24.26
C LEU A 5 -19.16 23.34 -22.86
N ILE A 6 -19.73 22.21 -22.47
CA ILE A 6 -20.14 21.98 -21.07
C ILE A 6 -18.87 21.54 -20.30
N TYR A 7 -18.26 22.47 -19.58
CA TYR A 7 -17.28 22.14 -18.55
C TYR A 7 -18.05 21.59 -17.35
N ILE A 8 -18.02 20.27 -17.18
CA ILE A 8 -18.42 19.67 -15.91
C ILE A 8 -17.25 19.89 -14.95
N THR A 9 -17.28 20.99 -14.23
CA THR A 9 -16.43 21.17 -13.04
C THR A 9 -16.96 20.23 -11.97
N PHE A 10 -16.26 19.15 -11.72
CA PHE A 10 -16.40 18.41 -10.47
C PHE A 10 -15.95 19.32 -9.32
N SER A 11 -16.86 20.14 -8.82
CA SER A 11 -16.73 20.73 -7.50
C SER A 11 -16.91 19.58 -6.51
N VAL A 12 -15.79 19.06 -5.99
CA VAL A 12 -15.80 18.22 -4.80
C VAL A 12 -16.33 19.10 -3.66
N ILE A 13 -17.66 19.14 -3.54
CA ILE A 13 -18.29 19.60 -2.31
C ILE A 13 -17.93 18.52 -1.28
N THR A 14 -16.91 18.79 -0.47
CA THR A 14 -16.66 18.05 0.76
C THR A 14 -17.84 18.32 1.70
N VAL A 15 -18.92 17.58 1.50
CA VAL A 15 -19.90 17.40 2.56
C VAL A 15 -19.17 16.59 3.62
N VAL A 16 -18.65 17.27 4.64
CA VAL A 16 -18.24 16.62 5.88
C VAL A 16 -19.52 16.03 6.47
N ALA A 17 -19.77 14.76 6.16
CA ALA A 17 -20.85 14.02 6.78
C ALA A 17 -20.47 13.86 8.25
N ALA A 18 -21.24 14.46 9.15
CA ALA A 18 -21.15 14.19 10.59
C ALA A 18 -21.19 12.68 10.81
N GLY A 19 -20.07 12.11 11.36
CA GLY A 19 -19.97 10.69 11.68
C GLY A 19 -18.95 9.88 10.86
N GLN A 20 -17.96 10.49 10.21
CA GLN A 20 -16.87 9.70 9.61
C GLN A 20 -16.05 9.02 10.71
N LYS A 21 -15.70 7.75 10.46
CA LYS A 21 -14.96 6.94 11.42
C LYS A 21 -13.53 7.47 11.62
N PRO A 22 -12.94 7.35 12.82
CA PRO A 22 -11.58 7.83 13.12
C PRO A 22 -10.52 7.34 12.13
N GLU A 23 -10.60 6.07 11.71
CA GLU A 23 -9.67 5.48 10.75
C GLU A 23 -9.64 6.22 9.41
N TYR A 24 -10.76 6.75 8.93
CA TYR A 24 -10.81 7.54 7.70
C TYR A 24 -9.99 8.84 7.82
N TYR A 25 -10.15 9.57 8.94
CA TYR A 25 -9.40 10.80 9.19
C TYR A 25 -7.89 10.53 9.22
N LEU A 26 -7.47 9.43 9.88
CA LEU A 26 -6.06 9.08 10.02
C LEU A 26 -5.45 8.68 8.67
N MET A 27 -6.12 7.84 7.90
CA MET A 27 -5.66 7.43 6.58
C MET A 27 -5.58 8.61 5.60
N LYS A 28 -6.63 9.46 5.57
CA LYS A 28 -6.66 10.64 4.70
C LYS A 28 -5.61 11.67 5.10
N GLY A 29 -5.44 11.91 6.40
CA GLY A 29 -4.40 12.81 6.91
C GLY A 29 -3.01 12.33 6.55
N LYS A 30 -2.73 11.03 6.69
CA LYS A 30 -1.47 10.41 6.28
C LYS A 30 -1.22 10.58 4.77
N ALA A 31 -2.23 10.26 3.95
CA ALA A 31 -2.16 10.42 2.50
C ALA A 31 -1.89 11.87 2.07
N LEU A 32 -2.48 12.85 2.75
CA LEU A 32 -2.23 14.27 2.50
C LEU A 32 -0.80 14.67 2.81
N ILE A 33 -0.21 14.17 3.91
CA ILE A 33 1.19 14.42 4.24
C ILE A 33 2.10 13.81 3.15
N GLU A 34 1.88 12.57 2.77
CA GLU A 34 2.64 11.85 1.74
C GLU A 34 2.54 12.49 0.36
N SER A 35 1.39 13.09 0.06
CA SER A 35 1.15 13.84 -1.18
C SER A 35 1.70 15.28 -1.16
N GLY A 36 2.49 15.65 -0.14
CA GLY A 36 3.06 17.00 -0.02
C GLY A 36 2.05 18.09 0.34
N LYS A 37 0.90 17.73 0.93
CA LYS A 37 -0.18 18.64 1.36
C LYS A 37 -0.34 18.68 2.90
N PRO A 38 0.72 18.91 3.67
CA PRO A 38 0.65 18.85 5.12
C PRO A 38 -0.25 19.95 5.73
N GLY A 39 -0.47 21.06 5.03
CA GLY A 39 -1.43 22.08 5.45
C GLY A 39 -2.86 21.58 5.49
N ASP A 40 -3.27 20.84 4.46
CA ASP A 40 -4.60 20.23 4.37
C ASP A 40 -4.77 19.12 5.42
N ALA A 41 -3.71 18.34 5.67
CA ALA A 41 -3.69 17.34 6.73
C ALA A 41 -3.91 17.97 8.12
N ALA A 42 -3.21 19.07 8.42
CA ALA A 42 -3.37 19.78 9.69
C ALA A 42 -4.80 20.34 9.85
N ALA A 43 -5.38 20.89 8.78
CA ALA A 43 -6.77 21.36 8.77
C ALA A 43 -7.75 20.22 9.03
N LEU A 44 -7.59 19.09 8.33
CA LEU A 44 -8.42 17.90 8.50
C LEU A 44 -8.37 17.36 9.94
N MET A 45 -7.18 17.27 10.55
CA MET A 45 -7.04 16.82 11.94
C MET A 45 -7.63 17.84 12.93
N THR A 46 -7.59 19.12 12.58
CA THR A 46 -8.23 20.17 13.41
C THR A 46 -9.75 19.99 13.44
N GLU A 47 -10.37 19.63 12.32
CA GLU A 47 -11.81 19.28 12.30
C GLU A 47 -12.10 18.00 13.10
N ALA A 48 -11.30 16.95 12.92
CA ALA A 48 -11.45 15.70 13.67
C ALA A 48 -11.33 15.94 15.21
N LEU A 49 -10.43 16.81 15.63
CA LEU A 49 -10.24 17.16 17.05
C LEU A 49 -11.39 17.97 17.65
N LYS A 50 -12.23 18.64 16.84
CA LYS A 50 -13.47 19.27 17.34
C LYS A 50 -14.53 18.22 17.71
N GLU A 51 -14.54 17.09 16.98
CA GLU A 51 -15.47 16.00 17.26
C GLU A 51 -15.00 15.16 18.45
N LYS A 52 -13.71 14.83 18.49
CA LYS A 52 -13.10 13.99 19.52
C LYS A 52 -11.67 14.39 19.81
N GLN A 53 -11.39 14.63 21.10
CA GLN A 53 -10.02 14.81 21.58
C GLN A 53 -9.34 13.44 21.67
N ASP A 54 -8.46 13.15 20.69
CA ASP A 54 -7.80 11.86 20.55
C ASP A 54 -6.30 12.04 20.32
N ALA A 55 -5.48 11.24 21.02
CA ALA A 55 -4.02 11.34 20.93
C ALA A 55 -3.53 11.10 19.51
N THR A 56 -4.15 10.19 18.76
CA THR A 56 -3.74 9.87 17.39
C THR A 56 -3.97 11.04 16.42
N PHE A 57 -5.03 11.82 16.63
CA PHE A 57 -5.28 13.02 15.83
C PHE A 57 -4.28 14.14 16.15
N TYR A 58 -3.92 14.32 17.43
CA TYR A 58 -2.85 15.23 17.80
C TYR A 58 -1.51 14.80 17.20
N LEU A 59 -1.15 13.51 17.29
CA LEU A 59 0.09 12.98 16.71
C LEU A 59 0.15 13.25 15.20
N LEU A 60 -0.92 12.95 14.47
CA LEU A 60 -0.93 13.15 13.02
C LEU A 60 -0.93 14.63 12.63
N ARG A 61 -1.58 15.52 13.43
CA ARG A 61 -1.51 16.96 13.21
C ARG A 61 -0.12 17.51 13.49
N ALA A 62 0.54 17.02 14.54
CA ALA A 62 1.92 17.33 14.85
C ALA A 62 2.89 16.92 13.72
N GLU A 63 2.71 15.73 13.15
CA GLU A 63 3.48 15.30 11.96
C GLU A 63 3.23 16.22 10.76
N ALA A 64 2.00 16.67 10.55
CA ALA A 64 1.69 17.63 9.50
C ALA A 64 2.35 18.99 9.74
N PHE A 65 2.36 19.51 10.97
CA PHE A 65 3.06 20.73 11.35
C PHE A 65 4.57 20.57 11.22
N LEU A 66 5.11 19.42 11.61
CA LEU A 66 6.54 19.11 11.45
C LEU A 66 6.94 19.12 9.97
N ALA A 67 6.15 18.50 9.10
CA ALA A 67 6.38 18.51 7.65
C ALA A 67 6.31 19.93 7.03
N LYS A 68 5.56 20.85 7.65
CA LYS A 68 5.51 22.28 7.27
C LYS A 68 6.68 23.11 7.82
N GLY A 69 7.46 22.56 8.76
CA GLY A 69 8.46 23.31 9.53
C GLY A 69 7.87 24.18 10.63
N ASP A 70 6.59 24.03 10.97
CA ASP A 70 5.95 24.70 12.11
C ASP A 70 6.20 23.91 13.40
N TYR A 71 7.43 24.01 13.87
CA TYR A 71 7.89 23.26 15.04
C TYR A 71 7.17 23.65 16.34
N SER A 72 6.68 24.90 16.46
CA SER A 72 5.97 25.35 17.66
C SER A 72 4.65 24.62 17.81
N SER A 73 3.83 24.66 16.76
CA SER A 73 2.54 23.97 16.75
C SER A 73 2.70 22.45 16.88
N ALA A 74 3.75 21.88 16.27
CA ALA A 74 4.05 20.46 16.40
C ALA A 74 4.39 20.07 17.84
N ILE A 75 5.21 20.87 18.56
CA ILE A 75 5.55 20.64 19.98
C ILE A 75 4.28 20.67 20.84
N ASP A 76 3.41 21.66 20.63
CA ASP A 76 2.14 21.77 21.40
C ASP A 76 1.25 20.52 21.21
N ASP A 77 1.18 20.03 19.98
CA ASP A 77 0.38 18.85 19.68
C ASP A 77 1.01 17.55 20.20
N PHE A 78 2.32 17.36 20.08
CA PHE A 78 2.99 16.21 20.69
C PHE A 78 2.84 16.20 22.21
N ASN A 79 2.92 17.36 22.85
CA ASN A 79 2.64 17.48 24.28
C ASN A 79 1.17 17.22 24.63
N SER A 80 0.24 17.60 23.78
CA SER A 80 -1.19 17.29 23.95
C SER A 80 -1.46 15.80 23.81
N ALA A 81 -0.80 15.13 22.87
CA ALA A 81 -0.84 13.67 22.76
C ALA A 81 -0.27 12.99 24.02
N ASN A 82 0.86 13.46 24.54
CA ASN A 82 1.47 12.94 25.77
C ASN A 82 0.57 13.10 27.01
N LYS A 83 -0.29 14.13 27.06
CA LYS A 83 -1.27 14.30 28.15
C LYS A 83 -2.39 13.24 28.09
N LEU A 84 -2.77 12.80 26.89
CA LEU A 84 -3.81 11.78 26.70
C LEU A 84 -3.23 10.37 26.82
N ILE A 85 -2.10 10.13 26.20
CA ILE A 85 -1.40 8.85 26.25
C ILE A 85 0.07 9.13 26.58
N PRO A 86 0.54 8.81 27.78
CA PRO A 86 1.91 9.10 28.20
C PRO A 86 2.97 8.60 27.23
N SER A 87 3.92 9.44 26.88
CA SER A 87 5.04 9.19 26.01
C SER A 87 4.72 8.94 24.52
N SER A 88 3.48 9.09 24.09
CA SER A 88 3.09 8.88 22.68
C SER A 88 3.71 9.90 21.72
N GLY A 89 3.99 11.13 22.17
CA GLY A 89 4.59 12.22 21.38
C GLY A 89 6.10 12.36 21.53
N GLU A 90 6.76 11.57 22.39
CA GLU A 90 8.16 11.75 22.75
C GLU A 90 9.11 11.60 21.55
N TYR A 91 8.85 10.63 20.67
CA TYR A 91 9.66 10.47 19.46
C TYR A 91 9.58 11.68 18.53
N GLY A 92 8.39 12.27 18.36
CA GLY A 92 8.18 13.48 17.57
C GLY A 92 8.91 14.69 18.17
N LEU A 93 8.87 14.83 19.51
CA LEU A 93 9.63 15.87 20.22
C LEU A 93 11.14 15.67 20.02
N ALA A 94 11.65 14.43 20.14
CA ALA A 94 13.07 14.13 19.89
C ALA A 94 13.50 14.57 18.48
N ARG A 95 12.71 14.30 17.46
CA ARG A 95 12.95 14.71 16.07
C ARG A 95 13.04 16.22 15.93
N ILE A 96 12.12 16.97 16.51
CA ILE A 96 12.13 18.45 16.43
C ILE A 96 13.38 19.03 17.07
N TYR A 97 13.77 18.56 18.26
CA TYR A 97 14.97 19.07 18.94
C TYR A 97 16.24 18.63 18.22
N ALA A 98 16.27 17.45 17.58
CA ALA A 98 17.35 17.01 16.72
C ALA A 98 17.53 17.94 15.50
N ILE A 99 16.46 18.26 14.79
CA ILE A 99 16.45 19.22 13.66
C ILE A 99 16.97 20.61 14.12
N ARG A 100 16.65 21.02 15.35
CA ARG A 100 17.13 22.27 15.95
C ARG A 100 18.58 22.17 16.46
N ASN A 101 19.25 21.02 16.28
CA ASN A 101 20.59 20.72 16.77
C ASN A 101 20.74 20.85 18.30
N ASP A 102 19.65 20.67 19.03
CA ASP A 102 19.64 20.59 20.50
C ASP A 102 19.78 19.12 20.93
N ALA A 103 21.00 18.62 20.89
CA ALA A 103 21.31 17.21 21.16
C ALA A 103 20.89 16.75 22.57
N PRO A 104 21.14 17.53 23.67
CA PRO A 104 20.72 17.11 25.00
C PRO A 104 19.21 16.88 25.11
N THR A 105 18.41 17.85 24.63
CA THR A 105 16.94 17.75 24.69
C THR A 105 16.40 16.68 23.74
N ALA A 106 16.97 16.53 22.53
CA ALA A 106 16.58 15.48 21.58
C ALA A 106 16.81 14.09 22.17
N VAL A 107 17.98 13.84 22.75
CA VAL A 107 18.31 12.55 23.37
C VAL A 107 17.44 12.30 24.59
N TYR A 108 17.14 13.30 25.41
CA TYR A 108 16.23 13.17 26.54
C TYR A 108 14.84 12.65 26.10
N HIS A 109 14.22 13.27 25.11
CA HIS A 109 12.93 12.83 24.58
C HIS A 109 13.01 11.46 23.89
N LEU A 110 14.11 11.18 23.18
CA LEU A 110 14.33 9.88 22.58
C LEU A 110 14.42 8.76 23.64
N GLU A 111 15.09 9.02 24.74
CA GLU A 111 15.17 8.07 25.87
C GLU A 111 13.80 7.81 26.51
N LEU A 112 12.95 8.85 26.64
CA LEU A 112 11.59 8.69 27.11
C LEU A 112 10.76 7.81 26.16
N SER A 113 10.89 8.04 24.85
CA SER A 113 10.25 7.21 23.83
C SER A 113 10.73 5.74 23.94
N MET A 114 12.04 5.52 24.04
CA MET A 114 12.63 4.17 24.12
C MET A 114 12.20 3.36 25.36
N ARG A 115 11.83 4.04 26.43
CA ARG A 115 11.30 3.39 27.66
C ARG A 115 9.80 3.18 27.66
N SER A 116 9.12 3.56 26.58
CA SER A 116 7.67 3.48 26.45
C SER A 116 7.22 2.37 25.50
N ALA A 117 5.90 2.17 25.40
CA ALA A 117 5.30 1.29 24.40
C ALA A 117 5.43 1.84 22.95
N PHE A 118 5.82 3.11 22.79
CA PHE A 118 5.96 3.79 21.50
C PHE A 118 7.39 3.83 21.00
N ARG A 119 8.26 2.97 21.55
CA ARG A 119 9.66 2.90 21.13
C ARG A 119 9.80 2.47 19.68
N LYS A 120 10.79 3.08 19.01
CA LYS A 120 11.12 2.77 17.63
C LYS A 120 12.21 1.70 17.54
N SER A 121 12.24 0.98 16.43
CA SER A 121 13.35 0.06 16.14
C SER A 121 14.64 0.84 15.88
N GLU A 122 15.78 0.18 16.06
CA GLU A 122 17.10 0.74 15.76
C GLU A 122 17.18 1.27 14.33
N LYS A 123 16.66 0.48 13.38
CA LYS A 123 16.59 0.85 11.95
C LYS A 123 15.80 2.15 11.74
N GLU A 124 14.60 2.27 12.34
CA GLU A 124 13.79 3.49 12.20
C GLU A 124 14.52 4.72 12.71
N ILE A 125 15.21 4.62 13.86
CA ILE A 125 15.94 5.75 14.43
C ILE A 125 17.16 6.11 13.56
N LEU A 126 17.95 5.12 13.13
CA LEU A 126 19.17 5.34 12.35
C LEU A 126 18.88 5.83 10.92
N THR A 127 17.72 5.52 10.39
CA THR A 127 17.32 5.97 9.03
C THR A 127 16.46 7.25 9.03
N ASP A 128 16.07 7.76 10.21
CA ASP A 128 15.31 9.01 10.29
C ASP A 128 16.24 10.22 10.06
N PRO A 129 16.05 10.98 8.96
CA PRO A 129 16.92 12.10 8.61
C PRO A 129 16.93 13.21 9.65
N SER A 130 15.94 13.26 10.54
CA SER A 130 15.87 14.27 11.61
C SER A 130 17.07 14.19 12.56
N PHE A 131 17.66 13.00 12.73
CA PHE A 131 18.78 12.79 13.65
C PHE A 131 20.17 12.96 13.01
N SER A 132 20.26 13.24 11.71
CA SER A 132 21.54 13.33 10.97
C SER A 132 22.53 14.31 11.60
N LEU A 133 22.05 15.43 12.16
CA LEU A 133 22.89 16.42 12.85
C LEU A 133 23.46 15.90 14.19
N LEU A 134 22.92 14.83 14.73
CA LEU A 134 23.33 14.28 16.02
C LEU A 134 24.42 13.21 15.92
N GLU A 135 24.67 12.61 14.76
CA GLU A 135 25.55 11.44 14.57
C GLU A 135 26.94 11.61 15.21
N ASN A 136 27.51 12.83 15.16
CA ASN A 136 28.81 13.13 15.71
C ASN A 136 28.77 13.70 17.14
N ARG A 137 27.59 13.83 17.76
CA ARG A 137 27.44 14.45 19.08
C ARG A 137 27.75 13.44 20.18
N PRO A 138 28.37 13.87 21.28
CA PRO A 138 28.67 13.00 22.42
C PRO A 138 27.42 12.36 23.03
N GLU A 139 26.31 13.11 23.11
CA GLU A 139 25.03 12.67 23.65
C GLU A 139 24.46 11.49 22.84
N TRP A 140 24.56 11.55 21.51
CA TRP A 140 24.14 10.48 20.60
C TRP A 140 24.97 9.20 20.78
N ARG A 141 26.30 9.37 20.93
CA ARG A 141 27.17 8.23 21.21
C ARG A 141 26.87 7.58 22.57
N GLN A 142 26.53 8.39 23.59
CA GLN A 142 26.14 7.86 24.91
C GLN A 142 24.80 7.17 24.87
N PHE A 143 23.83 7.69 24.08
CA PHE A 143 22.55 7.05 23.88
C PHE A 143 22.72 5.61 23.35
N TRP A 144 23.55 5.42 22.32
CA TRP A 144 23.81 4.11 21.72
C TRP A 144 24.71 3.18 22.53
N LYS A 145 25.32 3.63 23.61
CA LYS A 145 26.00 2.76 24.57
C LYS A 145 25.04 2.02 25.51
N LYS A 146 23.78 2.45 25.58
CA LYS A 146 22.74 1.81 26.39
C LYS A 146 22.14 0.63 25.64
N GLU A 147 21.75 -0.38 26.36
CA GLU A 147 21.02 -1.51 25.78
C GLU A 147 19.53 -1.21 25.69
N TRP A 148 19.07 -0.82 24.51
CA TRP A 148 17.68 -0.48 24.26
C TRP A 148 16.84 -1.67 23.80
N TYR A 149 17.47 -2.68 23.21
CA TYR A 149 16.80 -3.81 22.59
C TYR A 149 17.26 -5.13 23.23
N THR A 150 16.30 -6.01 23.44
CA THR A 150 16.58 -7.37 23.91
C THR A 150 17.27 -8.21 22.82
N THR A 151 17.88 -9.33 23.22
CA THR A 151 18.48 -10.26 22.24
C THR A 151 17.47 -10.75 21.21
N PRO A 152 16.21 -11.15 21.57
CA PRO A 152 15.20 -11.51 20.59
C PRO A 152 14.88 -10.41 19.57
N GLU A 153 14.80 -9.16 20.01
CA GLU A 153 14.53 -8.04 19.10
C GLU A 153 15.68 -7.79 18.13
N LYS A 154 16.93 -7.86 18.60
CA LYS A 154 18.12 -7.73 17.74
C LYS A 154 18.17 -8.86 16.71
N SER A 155 18.01 -10.10 17.16
CA SER A 155 18.01 -11.28 16.28
C SER A 155 16.86 -11.23 15.26
N MET A 156 15.67 -10.79 15.67
CA MET A 156 14.54 -10.58 14.73
C MET A 156 14.90 -9.56 13.64
N ALA A 157 15.50 -8.43 14.01
CA ALA A 157 15.91 -7.40 13.03
C ALA A 157 16.98 -7.92 12.06
N GLU A 158 17.95 -8.74 12.55
CA GLU A 158 18.95 -9.39 11.71
C GLU A 158 18.31 -10.42 10.76
N ILE A 159 17.32 -11.19 11.21
CA ILE A 159 16.55 -12.12 10.37
C ILE A 159 15.80 -11.35 9.27
N GLU A 160 15.08 -10.27 9.62
CA GLU A 160 14.39 -9.40 8.66
C GLU A 160 15.36 -8.86 7.59
N TYR A 161 16.54 -8.40 8.01
CA TYR A 161 17.57 -7.91 7.11
C TYR A 161 18.08 -9.00 6.16
N ASN A 162 18.47 -10.17 6.69
CA ASN A 162 19.01 -11.26 5.89
C ASN A 162 17.97 -11.81 4.89
N ILE A 163 16.69 -11.89 5.26
CA ILE A 163 15.62 -12.26 4.34
C ILE A 163 15.47 -11.19 3.23
N SER A 164 15.51 -9.91 3.59
CA SER A 164 15.36 -8.82 2.61
C SER A 164 16.51 -8.75 1.60
N THR A 165 17.69 -9.22 1.98
CA THR A 165 18.89 -9.29 1.13
C THR A 165 19.10 -10.64 0.44
N GLY A 166 18.17 -11.60 0.66
CA GLY A 166 18.25 -12.94 0.05
C GLY A 166 19.17 -13.92 0.75
N ASN A 167 19.74 -13.57 1.91
CA ASN A 167 20.64 -14.42 2.69
C ASN A 167 19.85 -15.41 3.58
N LEU A 168 19.01 -16.25 2.95
CA LEU A 168 18.06 -17.11 3.66
C LEU A 168 18.76 -18.13 4.60
N ALA A 169 19.94 -18.61 4.22
CA ALA A 169 20.71 -19.54 5.04
C ALA A 169 21.14 -18.91 6.38
N GLU A 170 21.59 -17.67 6.35
CA GLU A 170 21.97 -16.92 7.55
C GLU A 170 20.77 -16.59 8.42
N ALA A 171 19.66 -16.14 7.81
CA ALA A 171 18.40 -15.94 8.53
C ALA A 171 17.96 -17.20 9.29
N GLY A 172 18.06 -18.38 8.65
CA GLY A 172 17.77 -19.66 9.27
C GLY A 172 18.74 -20.04 10.40
N ASN A 173 20.03 -19.68 10.30
CA ASN A 173 21.03 -19.91 11.36
C ASN A 173 20.71 -19.07 12.59
N ILE A 174 20.48 -17.78 12.41
CA ILE A 174 20.13 -16.84 13.49
C ILE A 174 18.83 -17.31 14.17
N PHE A 175 17.82 -17.68 13.37
CA PHE A 175 16.55 -18.17 13.90
C PHE A 175 16.71 -19.44 14.77
N ARG A 176 17.54 -20.41 14.35
CA ARG A 176 17.80 -21.63 15.16
C ARG A 176 18.39 -21.29 16.51
N THR A 177 19.34 -20.37 16.57
CA THR A 177 19.94 -19.88 17.81
C THR A 177 18.90 -19.19 18.69
N LEU A 178 18.11 -18.29 18.08
CA LEU A 178 17.05 -17.54 18.75
C LEU A 178 15.99 -18.48 19.36
N SER A 179 15.48 -19.42 18.55
CA SER A 179 14.41 -20.35 18.97
C SER A 179 14.86 -21.32 20.08
N SER A 180 16.15 -21.66 20.10
CA SER A 180 16.73 -22.49 21.19
C SER A 180 16.86 -21.73 22.50
N ALA A 181 17.20 -20.43 22.44
CA ALA A 181 17.47 -19.62 23.64
C ALA A 181 16.20 -18.94 24.20
N TYR A 182 15.23 -18.58 23.32
CA TYR A 182 14.05 -17.81 23.67
C TYR A 182 12.78 -18.36 22.97
N PRO A 183 12.39 -19.63 23.24
CA PRO A 183 11.30 -20.29 22.51
C PRO A 183 9.92 -19.62 22.69
N GLU A 184 9.67 -19.00 23.85
CA GLU A 184 8.36 -18.41 24.21
C GLU A 184 8.26 -16.90 23.90
N ASP A 185 9.32 -16.30 23.33
CA ASP A 185 9.31 -14.86 23.01
C ASP A 185 8.51 -14.56 21.74
N VAL A 186 7.70 -13.50 21.76
CA VAL A 186 6.84 -13.11 20.62
C VAL A 186 7.66 -12.77 19.36
N ASN A 187 8.87 -12.20 19.51
CA ASN A 187 9.76 -11.94 18.38
C ASN A 187 10.32 -13.23 17.79
N THR A 188 10.50 -14.27 18.61
CA THR A 188 10.87 -15.61 18.15
C THR A 188 9.73 -16.25 17.36
N ALA A 189 8.50 -16.17 17.86
CA ALA A 189 7.32 -16.66 17.15
C ALA A 189 7.10 -15.94 15.81
N TYR A 190 7.23 -14.61 15.79
CA TYR A 190 7.19 -13.82 14.56
C TYR A 190 8.31 -14.21 13.59
N SER A 191 9.55 -14.34 14.07
CA SER A 191 10.71 -14.75 13.26
C SER A 191 10.53 -16.14 12.64
N SER A 192 9.93 -17.08 13.38
CA SER A 192 9.58 -18.41 12.88
C SER A 192 8.64 -18.34 11.68
N ALA A 193 7.58 -17.53 11.80
CA ALA A 193 6.64 -17.33 10.73
C ALA A 193 7.27 -16.63 9.53
N LEU A 194 8.14 -15.63 9.77
CA LEU A 194 8.82 -14.88 8.72
C LEU A 194 9.78 -15.78 7.91
N VAL A 195 10.56 -16.63 8.58
CA VAL A 195 11.41 -17.65 7.92
C VAL A 195 10.54 -18.61 7.10
N SER A 196 9.42 -19.09 7.66
CA SER A 196 8.48 -19.96 6.94
C SER A 196 7.91 -19.29 5.68
N VAL A 197 7.57 -18.00 5.75
CA VAL A 197 7.13 -17.21 4.57
C VAL A 197 8.24 -17.13 3.54
N SER A 198 9.50 -16.88 3.94
CA SER A 198 10.65 -16.79 3.03
C SER A 198 10.94 -18.10 2.30
N GLU A 199 10.59 -19.22 2.93
CA GLU A 199 10.68 -20.58 2.37
C GLU A 199 9.40 -21.00 1.62
N SER A 200 8.43 -20.10 1.42
CA SER A 200 7.12 -20.36 0.79
C SER A 200 6.23 -21.36 1.55
N LYS A 201 6.51 -21.61 2.83
CA LYS A 201 5.72 -22.45 3.73
C LYS A 201 4.57 -21.66 4.36
N TYR A 202 3.71 -21.07 3.51
CA TYR A 202 2.67 -20.12 3.93
C TYR A 202 1.66 -20.71 4.92
N SER A 203 1.26 -21.97 4.74
CA SER A 203 0.30 -22.63 5.64
C SER A 203 0.84 -22.81 7.06
N ASP A 204 2.15 -23.06 7.20
CA ASP A 204 2.79 -23.18 8.51
C ASP A 204 2.90 -21.79 9.17
N ALA A 205 3.29 -20.78 8.39
CA ALA A 205 3.34 -19.40 8.87
C ALA A 205 1.97 -18.93 9.38
N VAL A 206 0.88 -19.22 8.64
CA VAL A 206 -0.48 -18.88 9.06
C VAL A 206 -0.85 -19.51 10.40
N LYS A 207 -0.53 -20.80 10.61
CA LYS A 207 -0.80 -21.48 11.89
C LYS A 207 -0.03 -20.86 13.04
N MET A 208 1.27 -20.62 12.86
CA MET A 208 2.13 -20.00 13.87
C MET A 208 1.62 -18.61 14.26
N LEU A 209 1.32 -17.76 13.26
CA LEU A 209 0.81 -16.42 13.51
C LEU A 209 -0.56 -16.41 14.17
N ALA A 210 -1.44 -17.36 13.82
CA ALA A 210 -2.74 -17.48 14.48
C ALA A 210 -2.59 -17.85 15.97
N GLN A 211 -1.63 -18.71 16.32
CA GLN A 211 -1.31 -19.03 17.72
C GLN A 211 -0.75 -17.80 18.45
N THR A 212 0.22 -17.09 17.85
CA THR A 212 0.79 -15.88 18.43
C THR A 212 -0.27 -14.80 18.66
N LEU A 213 -1.18 -14.62 17.71
CA LEU A 213 -2.27 -13.62 17.81
C LEU A 213 -3.38 -14.02 18.77
N ALA A 214 -3.47 -15.29 19.19
CA ALA A 214 -4.36 -15.68 20.28
C ALA A 214 -3.89 -15.09 21.63
N GLU A 215 -2.58 -14.91 21.82
CA GLU A 215 -1.99 -14.31 23.01
C GLU A 215 -1.79 -12.79 22.86
N PHE A 216 -1.45 -12.34 21.65
CA PHE A 216 -1.16 -10.94 21.31
C PHE A 216 -2.04 -10.44 20.16
N PRO A 217 -3.37 -10.27 20.37
CA PRO A 217 -4.36 -10.06 19.30
C PRO A 217 -4.17 -8.78 18.50
N ASP A 218 -3.49 -7.78 19.07
CA ASP A 218 -3.27 -6.46 18.48
C ASP A 218 -1.84 -6.24 17.99
N ASN A 219 -1.05 -7.33 17.88
CA ASN A 219 0.31 -7.23 17.38
C ASN A 219 0.30 -6.93 15.87
N GLU A 220 0.56 -5.67 15.52
CA GLU A 220 0.51 -5.18 14.15
C GLU A 220 1.44 -5.94 13.20
N LYS A 221 2.69 -6.24 13.62
CA LYS A 221 3.65 -6.99 12.80
C LYS A 221 3.13 -8.39 12.46
N CYS A 222 2.61 -9.10 13.45
CA CYS A 222 2.03 -10.43 13.25
C CYS A 222 0.79 -10.38 12.36
N LEU A 223 -0.10 -9.39 12.53
CA LEU A 223 -1.28 -9.22 11.68
C LEU A 223 -0.91 -8.93 10.22
N ARG A 224 0.08 -8.06 9.97
CA ARG A 224 0.56 -7.76 8.61
C ARG A 224 1.16 -8.99 7.94
N LEU A 225 1.98 -9.74 8.67
CA LEU A 225 2.60 -10.96 8.15
C LEU A 225 1.55 -12.04 7.91
N LEU A 226 0.55 -12.19 8.82
CA LEU A 226 -0.55 -13.12 8.67
C LEU A 226 -1.36 -12.81 7.40
N ALA A 227 -1.76 -11.54 7.20
CA ALA A 227 -2.49 -11.13 6.01
C ALA A 227 -1.71 -11.47 4.73
N SER A 228 -0.42 -11.18 4.70
CA SER A 228 0.47 -11.47 3.56
C SER A 228 0.61 -12.97 3.30
N ALA A 229 0.79 -13.78 4.35
CA ALA A 229 0.87 -15.24 4.24
C ALA A 229 -0.45 -15.87 3.78
N GLN A 230 -1.59 -15.34 4.24
CA GLN A 230 -2.92 -15.75 3.80
C GLN A 230 -3.17 -15.42 2.33
N GLU A 231 -2.77 -14.23 1.84
CA GLU A 231 -2.83 -13.92 0.41
C GLU A 231 -1.99 -14.90 -0.42
N ALA A 232 -0.75 -15.16 0.00
CA ALA A 232 0.18 -16.03 -0.70
C ALA A 232 -0.26 -17.51 -0.68
N SER A 233 -0.94 -17.94 0.39
CA SER A 233 -1.50 -19.29 0.49
C SER A 233 -2.82 -19.49 -0.26
N GLY A 234 -3.35 -18.43 -0.91
CA GLY A 234 -4.64 -18.50 -1.62
C GLY A 234 -5.86 -18.45 -0.69
N ASN A 235 -5.73 -17.85 0.49
CA ASN A 235 -6.82 -17.60 1.42
C ASN A 235 -7.18 -16.10 1.51
N PRO A 236 -7.79 -15.51 0.47
CA PRO A 236 -8.15 -14.09 0.47
C PRO A 236 -9.21 -13.74 1.53
N ALA A 237 -10.09 -14.68 1.89
CA ALA A 237 -11.08 -14.45 2.93
C ALA A 237 -10.41 -14.23 4.30
N GLY A 238 -9.43 -15.05 4.66
CA GLY A 238 -8.64 -14.85 5.88
C GLY A 238 -7.87 -13.53 5.85
N ALA A 239 -7.22 -13.24 4.72
CA ALA A 239 -6.44 -12.00 4.57
C ALA A 239 -7.31 -10.74 4.73
N SER A 240 -8.53 -10.72 4.20
CA SER A 240 -9.45 -9.60 4.35
C SER A 240 -9.81 -9.33 5.82
N LEU A 241 -9.95 -10.37 6.63
CA LEU A 241 -10.21 -10.23 8.08
C LEU A 241 -8.98 -9.65 8.79
N SER A 242 -7.77 -10.12 8.46
CA SER A 242 -6.53 -9.59 9.03
C SER A 242 -6.32 -8.11 8.67
N TYR A 243 -6.61 -7.70 7.44
CA TYR A 243 -6.59 -6.28 7.05
C TYR A 243 -7.68 -5.46 7.74
N THR A 244 -8.86 -6.03 7.93
CA THR A 244 -9.94 -5.37 8.69
C THR A 244 -9.49 -5.11 10.12
N ARG A 245 -8.84 -6.07 10.78
CA ARG A 245 -8.33 -5.88 12.14
C ARG A 245 -7.28 -4.76 12.22
N LEU A 246 -6.35 -4.69 11.25
CA LEU A 246 -5.36 -3.60 11.17
C LEU A 246 -6.05 -2.22 11.03
N ILE A 247 -7.09 -2.12 10.22
CA ILE A 247 -7.88 -0.88 10.05
C ILE A 247 -8.59 -0.51 11.35
N GLU A 248 -9.22 -1.47 12.04
CA GLU A 248 -9.89 -1.26 13.34
C GLU A 248 -8.92 -0.82 14.45
N LEU A 249 -7.66 -1.24 14.37
CA LEU A 249 -6.59 -0.77 15.25
C LEU A 249 -6.12 0.66 14.94
N ASN A 250 -6.79 1.34 14.00
CA ASN A 250 -6.45 2.69 13.54
C ASN A 250 -5.03 2.82 13.00
N VAL A 251 -4.50 1.76 12.38
CA VAL A 251 -3.22 1.84 11.67
C VAL A 251 -3.38 2.82 10.50
N PRO A 252 -2.62 3.93 10.46
CA PRO A 252 -2.79 4.98 9.46
C PRO A 252 -2.09 4.61 8.14
N ASP A 253 -2.52 3.52 7.52
CA ASP A 253 -1.95 2.97 6.30
C ASP A 253 -3.04 2.77 5.23
N PRO A 254 -3.19 3.71 4.28
CA PRO A 254 -4.18 3.60 3.22
C PRO A 254 -4.03 2.36 2.33
N GLU A 255 -2.82 1.80 2.18
CA GLU A 255 -2.59 0.60 1.37
C GLU A 255 -3.37 -0.62 1.89
N LEU A 256 -3.75 -0.64 3.17
CA LEU A 256 -4.60 -1.69 3.73
C LEU A 256 -5.94 -1.80 3.00
N LEU A 257 -6.52 -0.67 2.57
CA LEU A 257 -7.77 -0.65 1.79
C LEU A 257 -7.60 -1.36 0.45
N ILE A 258 -6.54 -1.03 -0.30
CA ILE A 258 -6.28 -1.63 -1.61
C ILE A 258 -5.97 -3.11 -1.51
N ARG A 259 -5.25 -3.53 -0.47
CA ARG A 259 -4.98 -4.96 -0.25
C ARG A 259 -6.26 -5.70 0.12
N ARG A 260 -7.08 -5.13 1.02
CA ARG A 260 -8.37 -5.71 1.39
C ARG A 260 -9.33 -5.78 0.21
N ALA A 261 -9.41 -4.74 -0.61
CA ALA A 261 -10.19 -4.73 -1.83
C ALA A 261 -9.78 -5.82 -2.82
N GLY A 262 -8.47 -6.06 -2.95
CA GLY A 262 -7.95 -7.18 -3.75
C GLY A 262 -8.42 -8.55 -3.23
N CYS A 263 -8.52 -8.70 -1.92
CA CYS A 263 -9.06 -9.91 -1.29
C CYS A 263 -10.57 -10.04 -1.53
N TYR A 264 -11.34 -8.98 -1.33
CA TYR A 264 -12.78 -8.95 -1.61
C TYR A 264 -13.11 -9.25 -3.08
N SER A 265 -12.31 -8.73 -4.01
CA SER A 265 -12.47 -9.05 -5.44
C SER A 265 -12.29 -10.54 -5.73
N LYS A 266 -11.34 -11.19 -5.04
CA LYS A 266 -11.10 -12.64 -5.20
C LYS A 266 -12.18 -13.50 -4.54
N THR A 267 -12.85 -13.00 -3.49
CA THR A 267 -13.96 -13.71 -2.82
C THR A 267 -15.34 -13.41 -3.42
N GLY A 268 -15.41 -12.52 -4.41
CA GLY A 268 -16.67 -12.12 -5.05
C GLY A 268 -17.46 -11.05 -4.28
N GLU A 269 -16.87 -10.46 -3.25
CA GLU A 269 -17.48 -9.38 -2.46
C GLU A 269 -17.26 -8.02 -3.15
N THR A 270 -17.76 -7.91 -4.38
CA THR A 270 -17.42 -6.81 -5.30
C THR A 270 -17.81 -5.43 -4.76
N GLU A 271 -18.95 -5.29 -4.07
CA GLU A 271 -19.38 -4.01 -3.49
C GLU A 271 -18.38 -3.53 -2.44
N LYS A 272 -17.94 -4.41 -1.53
CA LYS A 272 -16.93 -4.06 -0.51
C LYS A 272 -15.58 -3.72 -1.13
N ALA A 273 -15.21 -4.41 -2.21
CA ALA A 273 -14.00 -4.09 -2.95
C ALA A 273 -14.08 -2.68 -3.56
N VAL A 274 -15.20 -2.32 -4.15
CA VAL A 274 -15.42 -1.00 -4.74
C VAL A 274 -15.38 0.09 -3.67
N ASP A 275 -16.04 -0.11 -2.53
CA ASP A 275 -16.05 0.86 -1.43
C ASP A 275 -14.64 1.17 -0.91
N ASP A 276 -13.83 0.14 -0.70
CA ASP A 276 -12.42 0.30 -0.28
C ASP A 276 -11.59 1.04 -1.34
N ILE A 277 -11.75 0.68 -2.62
CA ILE A 277 -11.01 1.30 -3.72
C ILE A 277 -11.42 2.77 -3.88
N GLU A 278 -12.71 3.09 -3.80
CA GLU A 278 -13.19 4.46 -3.92
C GLU A 278 -12.73 5.32 -2.74
N THR A 279 -12.71 4.74 -1.54
CA THR A 279 -12.13 5.41 -0.37
C THR A 279 -10.65 5.71 -0.61
N TYR A 280 -9.89 4.77 -1.13
CA TYR A 280 -8.49 4.96 -1.47
C TYR A 280 -8.28 6.00 -2.59
N LEU A 281 -9.11 5.96 -3.64
CA LEU A 281 -9.09 6.97 -4.72
C LEU A 281 -9.45 8.38 -4.22
N GLY A 282 -10.27 8.48 -3.17
CA GLY A 282 -10.52 9.74 -2.47
C GLY A 282 -9.28 10.33 -1.80
N PHE A 283 -8.25 9.49 -1.52
CA PHE A 283 -6.95 9.91 -1.00
C PHE A 283 -5.92 10.12 -2.12
N TYR A 284 -5.90 9.22 -3.09
CA TYR A 284 -4.94 9.16 -4.20
C TYR A 284 -5.66 9.06 -5.55
N PRO A 285 -6.28 10.17 -6.03
CA PRO A 285 -7.13 10.14 -7.23
C PRO A 285 -6.39 9.74 -8.52
N GLU A 286 -5.07 9.89 -8.54
CA GLU A 286 -4.22 9.56 -9.69
C GLU A 286 -3.57 8.19 -9.59
N SER A 287 -3.94 7.36 -8.61
CA SER A 287 -3.33 6.04 -8.41
C SER A 287 -3.67 5.09 -9.56
N LYS A 288 -2.67 4.80 -10.42
CA LYS A 288 -2.79 3.84 -11.52
C LYS A 288 -3.35 2.49 -11.05
N LYS A 289 -2.80 1.96 -9.97
CA LYS A 289 -3.20 0.66 -9.40
C LYS A 289 -4.66 0.67 -8.95
N ALA A 290 -5.09 1.72 -8.25
CA ALA A 290 -6.45 1.82 -7.74
C ALA A 290 -7.46 1.99 -8.89
N LEU A 291 -7.16 2.83 -9.89
CA LEU A 291 -8.01 3.01 -11.06
C LEU A 291 -8.15 1.70 -11.87
N SER A 292 -7.06 0.94 -12.04
CA SER A 292 -7.10 -0.39 -12.68
C SER A 292 -7.97 -1.36 -11.89
N LEU A 293 -7.82 -1.43 -10.57
CA LEU A 293 -8.63 -2.30 -9.70
C LEU A 293 -10.10 -1.90 -9.70
N ALA A 294 -10.42 -0.59 -9.64
CA ALA A 294 -11.79 -0.09 -9.72
C ALA A 294 -12.47 -0.50 -11.04
N GLY A 295 -11.76 -0.33 -12.14
CA GLY A 295 -12.27 -0.75 -13.46
C GLY A 295 -12.50 -2.25 -13.54
N LYS A 296 -11.59 -3.06 -13.03
CA LYS A 296 -11.72 -4.53 -12.97
C LYS A 296 -12.89 -4.98 -12.08
N ALA A 297 -13.04 -4.37 -10.91
CA ALA A 297 -14.15 -4.64 -10.01
C ALA A 297 -15.51 -4.27 -10.63
N ALA A 298 -15.61 -3.09 -11.26
CA ALA A 298 -16.79 -2.67 -11.97
C ALA A 298 -17.12 -3.59 -13.17
N SER A 299 -16.10 -4.05 -13.91
CA SER A 299 -16.30 -5.02 -14.99
C SER A 299 -16.84 -6.36 -14.45
N ALA A 300 -16.32 -6.82 -13.32
CA ALA A 300 -16.76 -8.08 -12.69
C ALA A 300 -18.21 -8.01 -12.19
N SER A 301 -18.70 -6.82 -11.79
CA SER A 301 -20.11 -6.61 -11.43
C SER A 301 -21.03 -6.37 -12.64
N GLY A 302 -20.47 -6.32 -13.86
CA GLY A 302 -21.22 -6.06 -15.09
C GLY A 302 -21.46 -4.56 -15.37
N ASP A 303 -20.96 -3.67 -14.53
CA ASP A 303 -21.04 -2.22 -14.75
C ASP A 303 -19.94 -1.75 -15.72
N ASN A 304 -20.15 -2.05 -17.00
CA ASN A 304 -19.20 -1.72 -18.05
C ASN A 304 -19.01 -0.21 -18.26
N ILE A 305 -20.00 0.60 -17.93
CA ILE A 305 -19.91 2.05 -18.07
C ILE A 305 -18.94 2.61 -17.02
N ARG A 306 -19.10 2.19 -15.78
CA ARG A 306 -18.22 2.59 -14.67
C ARG A 306 -16.81 2.05 -14.88
N ALA A 307 -16.66 0.79 -15.35
CA ALA A 307 -15.37 0.21 -15.71
C ALA A 307 -14.61 1.05 -16.74
N LEU A 308 -15.28 1.39 -17.86
CA LEU A 308 -14.68 2.23 -18.91
C LEU A 308 -14.35 3.64 -18.43
N SER A 309 -15.10 4.19 -17.48
CA SER A 309 -14.79 5.50 -16.88
C SER A 309 -13.45 5.43 -16.12
N TYR A 310 -13.26 4.44 -15.26
CA TYR A 310 -12.00 4.27 -14.52
C TYR A 310 -10.81 3.99 -15.43
N PHE A 311 -10.96 3.08 -16.42
CA PHE A 311 -9.89 2.80 -17.36
C PHE A 311 -9.55 4.00 -18.26
N SER A 312 -10.55 4.81 -18.65
CA SER A 312 -10.30 6.01 -19.44
C SER A 312 -9.56 7.08 -18.65
N GLU A 313 -9.90 7.23 -17.37
CA GLU A 313 -9.17 8.12 -16.47
C GLU A 313 -7.73 7.64 -16.27
N ASN A 314 -7.54 6.31 -16.12
CA ASN A 314 -6.21 5.73 -15.99
C ASN A 314 -5.34 6.00 -17.24
N VAL A 315 -5.89 5.81 -18.43
CA VAL A 315 -5.18 6.16 -19.69
C VAL A 315 -4.89 7.66 -19.79
N ARG A 316 -5.82 8.52 -19.34
CA ARG A 316 -5.64 9.98 -19.36
C ARG A 316 -4.47 10.41 -18.46
N LEU A 317 -4.34 9.82 -17.28
CA LEU A 317 -3.31 10.15 -16.29
C LEU A 317 -1.97 9.48 -16.61
N HIS A 318 -2.00 8.29 -17.22
CA HIS A 318 -0.82 7.47 -17.48
C HIS A 318 -0.70 7.10 -18.97
N PRO A 319 -0.60 8.09 -19.89
CA PRO A 319 -0.66 7.85 -21.34
C PRO A 319 0.54 7.09 -21.93
N ASN A 320 1.61 6.95 -21.16
CA ASN A 320 2.82 6.23 -21.55
C ASN A 320 2.93 4.83 -20.93
N ASP A 321 1.88 4.37 -20.24
CA ASP A 321 1.85 3.05 -19.61
C ASP A 321 1.01 2.07 -20.46
N PRO A 322 1.62 1.02 -21.05
CA PRO A 322 0.92 0.09 -21.93
C PRO A 322 -0.19 -0.68 -21.24
N GLU A 323 -0.09 -0.95 -19.92
CA GLU A 323 -1.09 -1.71 -19.17
C GLU A 323 -2.42 -0.95 -19.06
N CYS A 324 -2.38 0.40 -18.99
CA CYS A 324 -3.60 1.20 -18.94
C CYS A 324 -4.44 1.04 -20.22
N PHE A 325 -3.78 0.97 -21.38
CA PHE A 325 -4.45 0.69 -22.66
C PHE A 325 -4.95 -0.74 -22.74
N ILE A 326 -4.20 -1.73 -22.23
CA ILE A 326 -4.62 -3.13 -22.19
C ILE A 326 -5.89 -3.29 -21.35
N ASP A 327 -5.92 -2.73 -20.16
CA ASP A 327 -7.09 -2.82 -19.28
C ASP A 327 -8.35 -2.26 -19.98
N ARG A 328 -8.23 -1.11 -20.65
CA ARG A 328 -9.35 -0.52 -21.38
C ARG A 328 -9.70 -1.30 -22.65
N ALA A 329 -8.69 -1.78 -23.38
CA ALA A 329 -8.89 -2.63 -24.55
C ALA A 329 -9.61 -3.93 -24.20
N ASN A 330 -9.26 -4.57 -23.10
CA ASN A 330 -9.95 -5.77 -22.60
C ASN A 330 -11.42 -5.49 -22.31
N SER A 331 -11.75 -4.35 -21.70
CA SER A 331 -13.14 -3.95 -21.47
C SER A 331 -13.91 -3.73 -22.77
N TYR A 332 -13.30 -3.06 -23.75
CA TYR A 332 -13.89 -2.93 -25.10
C TYR A 332 -14.03 -4.29 -25.80
N PHE A 333 -13.05 -5.18 -25.66
CA PHE A 333 -13.09 -6.51 -26.25
C PHE A 333 -14.23 -7.35 -25.70
N MET A 334 -14.41 -7.38 -24.38
CA MET A 334 -15.50 -8.08 -23.71
C MET A 334 -16.88 -7.54 -24.10
N SER A 335 -17.00 -6.22 -24.30
CA SER A 335 -18.22 -5.57 -24.79
C SER A 335 -18.39 -5.63 -26.31
N ARG A 336 -17.53 -6.35 -27.04
CA ARG A 336 -17.50 -6.48 -28.50
C ARG A 336 -17.37 -5.14 -29.25
N SER A 337 -16.84 -4.14 -28.60
CA SER A 337 -16.52 -2.85 -29.20
C SER A 337 -15.18 -2.93 -29.96
N TRP A 338 -15.16 -3.75 -31.02
CA TRP A 338 -13.96 -4.24 -31.71
C TRP A 338 -13.03 -3.15 -32.22
N GLU A 339 -13.58 -2.04 -32.72
CA GLU A 339 -12.81 -0.92 -33.24
C GLU A 339 -11.98 -0.26 -32.11
N TRP A 340 -12.61 0.01 -30.98
CA TRP A 340 -11.95 0.59 -29.81
C TRP A 340 -10.95 -0.36 -29.19
N ALA A 341 -11.29 -1.65 -29.11
CA ALA A 341 -10.38 -2.69 -28.64
C ALA A 341 -9.12 -2.76 -29.51
N ALA A 342 -9.27 -2.86 -30.83
CA ALA A 342 -8.14 -2.94 -31.76
C ALA A 342 -7.25 -1.69 -31.70
N ARG A 343 -7.84 -0.50 -31.50
CA ARG A 343 -7.12 0.76 -31.34
C ARG A 343 -6.27 0.76 -30.07
N ASP A 344 -6.86 0.43 -28.92
CA ASP A 344 -6.18 0.50 -27.62
C ASP A 344 -5.11 -0.60 -27.49
N TYR A 345 -5.37 -1.83 -28.00
CA TYR A 345 -4.29 -2.82 -28.16
C TYR A 345 -3.16 -2.31 -29.04
N GLY A 346 -3.49 -1.56 -30.10
CA GLY A 346 -2.49 -0.91 -30.95
C GLY A 346 -1.62 0.07 -30.17
N MET A 347 -2.23 0.97 -29.41
CA MET A 347 -1.50 1.93 -28.56
C MET A 347 -0.61 1.25 -27.52
N SER A 348 -1.11 0.18 -26.90
CA SER A 348 -0.30 -0.63 -25.97
C SER A 348 0.91 -1.27 -26.66
N LEU A 349 0.73 -1.81 -27.89
CA LEU A 349 1.78 -2.47 -28.66
C LEU A 349 2.81 -1.49 -29.23
N ASP A 350 2.44 -0.24 -29.48
CA ASP A 350 3.36 0.82 -29.85
C ASP A 350 4.32 1.15 -28.70
N LEU A 351 3.82 1.05 -27.43
CA LEU A 351 4.62 1.24 -26.23
C LEU A 351 5.40 -0.01 -25.83
N GLN A 352 4.79 -1.19 -25.97
CA GLN A 352 5.38 -2.48 -25.58
C GLN A 352 5.10 -3.56 -26.64
N PRO A 353 5.95 -3.67 -27.68
CA PRO A 353 5.73 -4.61 -28.79
C PRO A 353 5.81 -6.09 -28.43
N GLY A 354 6.36 -6.43 -27.26
CA GLY A 354 6.58 -7.82 -26.82
C GLY A 354 5.34 -8.54 -26.26
N ASN A 355 4.19 -7.86 -26.14
CA ASN A 355 3.00 -8.48 -25.57
C ASN A 355 2.26 -9.34 -26.60
N SER A 356 2.51 -10.66 -26.55
CA SER A 356 1.94 -11.63 -27.50
C SER A 356 0.42 -11.77 -27.39
N GLU A 357 -0.16 -11.55 -26.20
CA GLU A 357 -1.61 -11.62 -25.99
C GLU A 357 -2.31 -10.38 -26.59
N ALA A 358 -1.75 -9.21 -26.42
CA ALA A 358 -2.25 -7.99 -27.04
C ALA A 358 -2.26 -8.11 -28.59
N TRP A 359 -1.21 -8.71 -29.20
CA TRP A 359 -1.19 -9.01 -30.63
C TRP A 359 -2.32 -9.96 -31.02
N LEU A 360 -2.55 -11.04 -30.26
CA LEU A 360 -3.63 -11.99 -30.52
C LEU A 360 -5.00 -11.30 -30.46
N ASN A 361 -5.29 -10.57 -29.35
CA ASN A 361 -6.59 -9.95 -29.13
C ASN A 361 -6.86 -8.81 -30.12
N LYS A 362 -5.82 -8.06 -30.56
CA LYS A 362 -5.92 -7.12 -31.66
C LYS A 362 -6.31 -7.82 -32.96
N GLY A 363 -5.67 -8.97 -33.27
CA GLY A 363 -6.02 -9.79 -34.43
C GLY A 363 -7.46 -10.27 -34.41
N ILE A 364 -7.93 -10.77 -33.25
CA ILE A 364 -9.33 -11.19 -33.07
C ILE A 364 -10.31 -10.03 -33.29
N SER A 365 -9.99 -8.87 -32.76
CA SER A 365 -10.81 -7.65 -32.94
C SER A 365 -10.87 -7.27 -34.44
N LEU A 366 -9.76 -7.35 -35.17
CA LEU A 366 -9.70 -7.04 -36.59
C LEU A 366 -10.47 -8.05 -37.46
N VAL A 367 -10.47 -9.35 -37.12
CA VAL A 367 -11.33 -10.34 -37.81
C VAL A 367 -12.81 -9.96 -37.65
N ASN A 368 -13.23 -9.59 -36.46
CA ASN A 368 -14.63 -9.20 -36.23
C ASN A 368 -15.01 -7.89 -36.96
N LEU A 369 -14.04 -7.10 -37.37
CA LEU A 369 -14.22 -5.92 -38.23
C LEU A 369 -14.11 -6.24 -39.73
N GLY A 370 -13.92 -7.50 -40.13
CA GLY A 370 -13.72 -7.91 -41.50
C GLY A 370 -12.35 -7.59 -42.10
N LYS A 371 -11.40 -7.13 -41.27
CA LYS A 371 -10.02 -6.76 -41.67
C LYS A 371 -9.07 -7.96 -41.58
N THR A 372 -9.33 -9.00 -42.35
CA THR A 372 -8.66 -10.30 -42.23
C THR A 372 -7.15 -10.22 -42.53
N GLU A 373 -6.72 -9.41 -43.50
CA GLU A 373 -5.30 -9.30 -43.84
C GLU A 373 -4.49 -8.70 -42.67
N ASP A 374 -5.01 -7.61 -42.09
CA ASP A 374 -4.40 -6.97 -40.89
C ASP A 374 -4.39 -7.95 -39.72
N ALA A 375 -5.48 -8.71 -39.53
CA ALA A 375 -5.59 -9.69 -38.48
C ALA A 375 -4.50 -10.79 -38.62
N CYS A 376 -4.26 -11.27 -39.84
CA CYS A 376 -3.22 -12.29 -40.09
C CYS A 376 -1.81 -11.77 -39.77
N PHE A 377 -1.53 -10.49 -40.01
CA PHE A 377 -0.28 -9.90 -39.56
C PHE A 377 -0.15 -9.98 -38.03
N ASN A 378 -1.20 -9.61 -37.29
CA ASN A 378 -1.20 -9.61 -35.85
C ASN A 378 -1.08 -11.04 -35.26
N PHE A 379 -1.77 -12.04 -35.86
CA PHE A 379 -1.65 -13.42 -35.44
C PHE A 379 -0.24 -14.00 -35.65
N ARG A 380 0.45 -13.65 -36.76
CA ARG A 380 1.83 -14.05 -37.00
C ARG A 380 2.76 -13.43 -35.96
N LYS A 381 2.55 -12.15 -35.58
CA LYS A 381 3.32 -11.52 -34.51
C LYS A 381 3.12 -12.23 -33.17
N ALA A 382 1.88 -12.53 -32.79
CA ALA A 382 1.55 -13.28 -31.59
C ALA A 382 2.25 -14.66 -31.60
N PHE A 383 2.19 -15.37 -32.71
CA PHE A 383 2.84 -16.68 -32.87
C PHE A 383 4.35 -16.60 -32.70
N ASN A 384 4.99 -15.65 -33.36
CA ASN A 384 6.44 -15.45 -33.29
C ASN A 384 6.92 -15.07 -31.88
N LEU A 385 6.05 -14.47 -31.07
CA LEU A 385 6.28 -14.18 -29.66
C LEU A 385 5.87 -15.34 -28.73
N GLY A 386 5.59 -16.52 -29.29
CA GLY A 386 5.32 -17.74 -28.51
C GLY A 386 3.87 -17.94 -28.08
N ASN A 387 2.93 -17.12 -28.52
CA ASN A 387 1.51 -17.35 -28.22
C ASN A 387 0.92 -18.48 -29.07
N ARG A 388 0.84 -19.68 -28.51
CA ARG A 388 0.34 -20.88 -29.21
C ARG A 388 -1.14 -20.80 -29.59
N ASN A 389 -1.94 -20.01 -28.87
CA ASN A 389 -3.37 -19.86 -29.20
C ASN A 389 -3.56 -19.20 -30.56
N SER A 390 -2.60 -18.42 -31.04
CA SER A 390 -2.65 -17.79 -32.36
C SER A 390 -2.63 -18.79 -33.52
N THR A 391 -2.18 -20.06 -33.31
CA THR A 391 -2.13 -21.10 -34.34
C THR A 391 -3.53 -21.44 -34.88
N GLU A 392 -4.52 -21.50 -34.03
CA GLU A 392 -5.91 -21.76 -34.43
C GLU A 392 -6.40 -20.65 -35.38
N TYR A 393 -6.16 -19.39 -35.01
CA TYR A 393 -6.59 -18.25 -35.82
C TYR A 393 -5.83 -18.16 -37.15
N LEU A 394 -4.54 -18.49 -37.16
CA LEU A 394 -3.74 -18.55 -38.38
C LEU A 394 -4.29 -19.60 -39.36
N SER A 395 -4.56 -20.81 -38.86
CA SER A 395 -5.13 -21.89 -39.71
C SER A 395 -6.51 -21.56 -40.25
N ARG A 396 -7.34 -20.89 -39.42
CA ARG A 396 -8.73 -20.59 -39.79
C ARG A 396 -8.90 -19.44 -40.77
N TYR A 397 -8.06 -18.40 -40.62
CA TYR A 397 -8.27 -17.13 -41.32
C TYR A 397 -7.14 -16.77 -42.31
N CYS A 398 -5.93 -17.37 -42.18
CA CYS A 398 -4.73 -16.89 -42.87
C CYS A 398 -4.09 -17.90 -43.82
N ILE A 399 -4.52 -19.15 -43.77
CA ILE A 399 -4.08 -20.19 -44.73
C ILE A 399 -5.24 -20.38 -45.70
N LYS A 400 -5.04 -19.91 -46.93
CA LYS A 400 -5.91 -20.23 -48.07
C LYS A 400 -5.25 -21.29 -48.90
#